data_ec4ae9dade8281371c8c206257f34277
#
_entry.id   ec4ae9dade8281371c8c206257f34277
#
_cell.length_a   1.000
_cell.length_b   1.000
_cell.length_c   1.000
_cell.angle_alpha   90.00
_cell.angle_beta   90.00
_cell.angle_gamma   90.00
#
_symmetry.space_group_name_H-M   'P 1'
#
loop_
_entity.id
_entity.type
_entity.pdbx_description
1 polymer ?
#
loop_
_entity_poly.entity_id
_entity_poly.type
_entity_poly.pdbx_seq_one_letter_code
_entity_poly.pdbx_strand_id
1 'polypeptide(L)' 'MSEVREYVLDALQREYTFKAGVDVDSINYIEEGYMDSLGLLQFIVELEDEFGITFTEEELASPEFRKVGSLIALIEEKS' A
#
# COMPACT_ATOMS: atom_id res chain seq x y z
N MET A 1 -12.16 -12.35 -3.04
CA MET A 1 -11.70 -11.35 -2.07
C MET A 1 -10.27 -11.66 -1.70
N SER A 2 -9.47 -10.63 -1.59
CA SER A 2 -8.04 -10.78 -1.38
C SER A 2 -7.69 -10.43 0.06
N GLU A 3 -6.96 -11.31 0.73
CA GLU A 3 -6.43 -11.03 2.06
C GLU A 3 -5.47 -9.84 2.01
N VAL A 4 -4.74 -9.73 0.91
CA VAL A 4 -3.82 -8.61 0.68
C VAL A 4 -4.59 -7.29 0.68
N ARG A 5 -5.68 -7.25 -0.08
CA ARG A 5 -6.49 -6.04 -0.17
C ARG A 5 -7.06 -5.65 1.19
N GLU A 6 -7.60 -6.61 1.91
CA GLU A 6 -8.15 -6.35 3.24
C GLU A 6 -7.07 -5.83 4.19
N TYR A 7 -5.90 -6.44 4.17
CA TYR A 7 -4.80 -6.02 5.04
C TYR A 7 -4.34 -4.60 4.73
N VAL A 8 -4.10 -4.31 3.45
CA VAL A 8 -3.61 -3.00 3.02
C VAL A 8 -4.62 -1.91 3.35
N LEU A 9 -5.89 -2.13 3.02
CA LEU A 9 -6.93 -1.14 3.30
C LEU A 9 -7.14 -0.93 4.80
N ASP A 10 -7.12 -2.00 5.57
CA ASP A 10 -7.25 -1.91 7.02
C ASP A 10 -6.08 -1.14 7.64
N ALA A 11 -4.87 -1.43 7.19
CA ALA A 11 -3.68 -0.73 7.68
C ALA A 11 -3.73 0.76 7.38
N LEU A 12 -4.17 1.13 6.18
CA LEU A 12 -4.31 2.53 5.80
C LEU A 12 -5.43 3.21 6.56
N GLN A 13 -6.54 2.54 6.75
CA GLN A 13 -7.71 3.11 7.46
C GLN A 13 -7.48 3.29 8.94
N ARG A 14 -6.59 2.53 9.55
CA ARG A 14 -6.24 2.70 10.95
C ARG A 14 -5.56 4.05 11.21
N GLU A 15 -4.80 4.51 10.23
CA GLU A 15 -4.05 5.76 10.35
C GLU A 15 -4.76 6.94 9.72
N TYR A 16 -5.58 6.68 8.70
CA TYR A 16 -6.16 7.73 7.86
C TYR A 16 -7.62 7.43 7.57
N THR A 17 -8.40 8.49 7.37
CA THR A 17 -9.82 8.38 7.01
C THR A 17 -10.00 8.75 5.54
N PHE A 18 -10.53 7.83 4.75
CA PHE A 18 -10.84 8.09 3.36
C PHE A 18 -12.19 8.81 3.26
N LYS A 19 -12.28 9.74 2.32
CA LYS A 19 -13.53 10.44 2.06
C LYS A 19 -14.53 9.49 1.40
N ALA A 20 -15.80 9.68 1.72
CA ALA A 20 -16.88 8.91 1.10
C ALA A 20 -16.90 9.16 -0.42
N GLY A 21 -17.13 8.11 -1.19
CA GLY A 21 -17.22 8.20 -2.64
C GLY A 21 -15.88 8.20 -3.37
N VAL A 22 -14.77 8.11 -2.65
CA VAL A 22 -13.44 8.07 -3.27
C VAL A 22 -13.16 6.66 -3.77
N ASP A 23 -12.60 6.57 -4.98
CA ASP A 23 -12.08 5.32 -5.49
C ASP A 23 -10.74 5.03 -4.82
N VAL A 24 -10.76 4.18 -3.80
CA VAL A 24 -9.58 3.88 -2.98
C VAL A 24 -8.43 3.34 -3.82
N ASP A 25 -8.72 2.53 -4.82
CA ASP A 25 -7.69 1.95 -5.68
C ASP A 25 -6.92 3.00 -6.48
N SER A 26 -7.56 4.14 -6.75
CA SER A 26 -6.93 5.24 -7.51
C SER A 26 -6.17 6.22 -6.63
N ILE A 27 -6.27 6.08 -5.31
CA ILE A 27 -5.60 6.99 -4.39
C ILE A 27 -4.08 6.78 -4.45
N ASN A 28 -3.37 7.89 -4.66
CA ASN A 28 -1.93 7.91 -4.47
C ASN A 28 -1.67 8.30 -3.02
N TYR A 29 -1.48 7.31 -2.17
CA TYR A 29 -1.38 7.52 -0.72
C TYR A 29 -0.14 8.33 -0.32
N ILE A 30 0.84 8.42 -1.19
CA ILE A 30 2.04 9.23 -0.94
C ILE A 30 1.78 10.70 -1.28
N GLU A 31 1.23 10.97 -2.47
CA GLU A 31 0.93 12.33 -2.91
C GLU A 31 -0.18 12.99 -2.11
N GLU A 32 -1.17 12.19 -1.69
CA GLU A 32 -2.28 12.70 -0.88
C GLU A 32 -1.88 12.98 0.57
N GLY A 33 -0.65 12.63 0.93
CA GLY A 33 -0.15 12.90 2.27
C GLY A 33 -0.62 11.93 3.33
N TYR A 34 -1.11 10.77 2.94
CA TYR A 34 -1.50 9.74 3.91
C TYR A 34 -0.31 9.11 4.60
N MET A 35 0.86 9.15 3.97
CA MET A 35 2.09 8.63 4.56
C MET A 35 3.27 9.54 4.29
N ASP A 36 4.12 9.74 5.29
CA ASP A 36 5.42 10.35 5.10
C ASP A 36 6.46 9.26 4.84
N SER A 37 7.73 9.66 4.67
CA SER A 37 8.80 8.73 4.35
C SER A 37 9.01 7.67 5.44
N LEU A 38 8.92 8.07 6.69
CA LEU A 38 9.10 7.14 7.82
C LEU A 38 7.95 6.17 7.92
N GLY A 39 6.71 6.67 7.79
CA GLY A 39 5.52 5.84 7.81
C GLY A 39 5.52 4.84 6.67
N LEU A 40 5.97 5.27 5.48
CA LEU A 40 6.07 4.40 4.32
C LEU A 40 7.07 3.26 4.56
N LEU A 41 8.23 3.56 5.13
CA LEU A 41 9.22 2.52 5.44
C LEU A 41 8.67 1.49 6.42
N GLN A 42 7.97 1.95 7.44
CA GLN A 42 7.35 1.05 8.42
C GLN A 42 6.27 0.19 7.76
N PHE A 43 5.48 0.78 6.88
CA PHE A 43 4.44 0.06 6.15
C PHE A 43 5.03 -1.01 5.24
N ILE A 44 6.11 -0.69 4.54
CA ILE A 44 6.83 -1.65 3.69
C ILE A 44 7.30 -2.84 4.51
N VAL A 45 7.93 -2.60 5.65
CA VAL A 45 8.43 -3.66 6.53
C VAL A 45 7.28 -4.54 7.02
N GLU A 46 6.16 -3.94 7.41
CA GLU A 46 4.98 -4.68 7.84
C GLU A 46 4.46 -5.59 6.72
N LEU A 47 4.39 -5.08 5.49
CA LEU A 47 3.90 -5.86 4.36
C LEU A 47 4.84 -7.02 4.03
N GLU A 48 6.13 -6.77 4.05
CA GLU A 48 7.11 -7.82 3.79
C GLU A 48 7.04 -8.92 4.84
N ASP A 49 6.90 -8.55 6.09
CA ASP A 49 6.81 -9.49 7.19
C ASP A 49 5.51 -10.29 7.16
N GLU A 50 4.39 -9.61 6.92
CA GLU A 50 3.07 -10.23 6.92
C GLU A 50 2.89 -11.24 5.78
N PHE A 51 3.38 -10.91 4.60
CA PHE A 51 3.18 -11.74 3.40
C PHE A 51 4.41 -12.55 2.99
N GLY A 52 5.51 -12.42 3.72
CA GLY A 52 6.74 -13.14 3.41
C GLY A 52 7.35 -12.77 2.07
N ILE A 53 7.25 -11.50 1.68
CA ILE A 53 7.73 -10.99 0.39
C ILE A 53 8.85 -9.99 0.61
N THR A 54 9.54 -9.64 -0.47
CA THR A 54 10.57 -8.59 -0.46
C THR A 54 10.37 -7.70 -1.66
N PHE A 55 10.32 -6.39 -1.44
CA PHE A 55 10.24 -5.41 -2.52
C PHE A 55 11.64 -5.07 -3.01
N THR A 56 11.80 -4.98 -4.34
CA THR A 56 13.05 -4.55 -4.95
C THR A 56 13.11 -3.01 -5.01
N GLU A 57 14.32 -2.49 -5.19
CA GLU A 57 14.48 -1.04 -5.35
C GLU A 57 13.71 -0.52 -6.55
N GLU A 58 13.67 -1.28 -7.64
CA GLU A 58 12.91 -0.91 -8.83
C GLU A 58 11.43 -0.81 -8.53
N GLU A 59 10.90 -1.75 -7.76
CA GLU A 59 9.49 -1.75 -7.38
C GLU A 59 9.16 -0.55 -6.50
N LEU A 60 10.03 -0.25 -5.54
CA LEU A 60 9.83 0.89 -4.64
C LEU A 60 9.87 2.23 -5.38
N ALA A 61 10.64 2.30 -6.46
CA ALA A 61 10.74 3.50 -7.29
C ALA A 61 9.63 3.59 -8.34
N SER A 62 8.87 2.52 -8.54
CA SER A 62 7.83 2.48 -9.57
C SER A 62 6.62 3.35 -9.20
N PRO A 63 6.03 4.05 -10.19
CA PRO A 63 4.78 4.78 -9.95
C PRO A 63 3.64 3.89 -9.46
N GLU A 64 3.66 2.61 -9.83
CA GLU A 64 2.64 1.64 -9.40
C GLU A 64 2.64 1.45 -7.88
N PHE A 65 3.79 1.57 -7.25
CA PHE A 65 3.92 1.42 -5.80
C PHE A 65 3.18 2.52 -5.04
N ARG A 66 2.92 3.65 -5.67
CA ARG A 66 2.32 4.82 -5.03
C ARG A 66 0.81 4.79 -4.96
N LYS A 67 0.17 3.94 -5.75
CA LYS A 67 -1.29 3.82 -5.76
C LYS A 67 -1.72 2.59 -4.99
N VAL A 68 -2.81 2.72 -4.25
CA VAL A 68 -3.32 1.63 -3.40
C VAL A 68 -3.62 0.38 -4.23
N GLY A 69 -4.38 0.52 -5.31
CA GLY A 69 -4.74 -0.64 -6.14
C GLY A 69 -3.55 -1.32 -6.78
N SER A 70 -2.61 -0.53 -7.27
CA SER A 70 -1.39 -1.07 -7.89
C SER A 70 -0.50 -1.75 -6.85
N LEU A 71 -0.41 -1.19 -5.66
CA LEU A 71 0.34 -1.81 -4.56
C LEU A 71 -0.25 -3.16 -4.19
N ILE A 72 -1.57 -3.23 -4.08
CA ILE A 72 -2.27 -4.48 -3.77
C ILE A 72 -1.97 -5.53 -4.84
N ALA A 73 -2.07 -5.17 -6.12
CA ALA A 73 -1.79 -6.07 -7.22
C ALA A 73 -0.35 -6.57 -7.19
N LEU A 74 0.59 -5.70 -6.87
CA LEU A 74 2.00 -6.06 -6.77
C LEU A 74 2.24 -7.08 -5.66
N ILE A 75 1.64 -6.88 -4.50
CA ILE A 75 1.77 -7.81 -3.38
C ILE A 75 1.16 -9.16 -3.72
N GLU A 76 -0.02 -9.15 -4.36
CA GLU A 76 -0.70 -10.38 -4.77
C GLU A 76 0.14 -11.18 -5.75
N GLU A 77 0.85 -10.49 -6.65
CA GLU A 77 1.72 -11.13 -7.61
C GLU A 77 2.94 -11.78 -6.94
N LYS A 78 3.44 -11.18 -5.87
CA LYS A 78 4.61 -11.67 -5.15
C LYS A 78 4.30 -12.79 -4.15
N SER A 79 3.09 -12.82 -3.66
CA SER A 79 2.72 -13.76 -2.57
C SER A 79 2.08 -15.06 -3.06
#